data_363de1f86e6c54c7d02952541d03c975
#
_entry.id   363de1f86e6c54c7d02952541d03c975
#
_cell.length_a   1.000
_cell.length_b   1.000
_cell.length_c   1.000
_cell.angle_alpha   90.00
_cell.angle_beta   90.00
_cell.angle_gamma   90.00
#
_symmetry.space_group_name_H-M   'P 1'
#
loop_
_entity.id
_entity.type
_entity.pdbx_description
1 polymer ?
#
loop_
_entity_poly.entity_id
_entity_poly.type
_entity_poly.pdbx_seq_one_letter_code
_entity_poly.pdbx_strand_id
1 'polypeptide(L)'
;MAASDILFVFGVMGRVCLGLVFITAAVEKLRSGAVLEGVVANYRILPRGLVAPVSAALPWVELVLGATLLMLVPSIWPPAVGIALLCIFAWAMSVNLWRGRSHIDCGCHQATMRQTLRWSLVIRNFGLVLLLVPALPEASTSSLPLIAVGGLAGATTYLLYLVFNTLASLPDFNRTVA
;
A
#
# COMPACT_ATOMS: atom_id res chain seq x y z
N MET A 1 9.87 -17.22 23.78
CA MET A 1 9.61 -16.99 22.35
C MET A 1 10.96 -17.08 21.64
N ALA A 2 11.10 -17.98 20.68
CA ALA A 2 12.27 -18.05 19.86
C ALA A 2 12.31 -16.85 18.87
N ALA A 3 13.48 -16.49 18.35
CA ALA A 3 13.59 -15.40 17.37
C ALA A 3 12.74 -15.67 16.10
N SER A 4 12.55 -16.95 15.75
CA SER A 4 11.67 -17.40 14.70
C SER A 4 10.20 -17.04 14.94
N ASP A 5 9.71 -17.15 16.20
CA ASP A 5 8.33 -16.84 16.56
C ASP A 5 8.04 -15.33 16.40
N ILE A 6 9.01 -14.51 16.81
CA ILE A 6 8.94 -13.04 16.67
C ILE A 6 8.87 -12.67 15.18
N LEU A 7 9.76 -13.21 14.35
CA LEU A 7 9.79 -12.95 12.92
C LEU A 7 8.48 -13.39 12.24
N PHE A 8 7.93 -14.55 12.65
CA PHE A 8 6.66 -15.04 12.16
C PHE A 8 5.49 -14.08 12.49
N VAL A 9 5.40 -13.60 13.75
CA VAL A 9 4.36 -12.65 14.17
C VAL A 9 4.45 -11.35 13.36
N PHE A 10 5.66 -10.81 13.16
CA PHE A 10 5.86 -9.63 12.30
C PHE A 10 5.49 -9.90 10.84
N GLY A 11 5.77 -11.09 10.33
CA GLY A 11 5.37 -11.50 8.99
C GLY A 11 3.85 -11.54 8.81
N VAL A 12 3.12 -12.13 9.77
CA VAL A 12 1.65 -12.15 9.77
C VAL A 12 1.08 -10.74 9.91
N MET A 13 1.65 -9.94 10.82
CA MET A 13 1.27 -8.52 11.00
C MET A 13 1.40 -7.73 9.70
N GLY A 14 2.52 -7.86 8.99
CA GLY A 14 2.74 -7.21 7.71
C GLY A 14 1.74 -7.68 6.64
N ARG A 15 1.49 -8.99 6.51
CA ARG A 15 0.52 -9.54 5.55
C ARG A 15 -0.90 -9.03 5.81
N VAL A 16 -1.36 -9.03 7.06
CA VAL A 16 -2.72 -8.57 7.41
C VAL A 16 -2.84 -7.07 7.18
N CYS A 17 -1.90 -6.27 7.66
CA CYS A 17 -1.91 -4.82 7.46
C CYS A 17 -1.93 -4.45 5.96
N LEU A 18 -0.99 -4.98 5.18
CA LEU A 18 -0.88 -4.67 3.75
C LEU A 18 -2.03 -5.29 2.94
N GLY A 19 -2.53 -6.45 3.32
CA GLY A 19 -3.72 -7.04 2.70
C GLY A 19 -4.93 -6.10 2.80
N LEU A 20 -5.18 -5.53 3.98
CA LEU A 20 -6.24 -4.54 4.19
C LEU A 20 -5.99 -3.23 3.43
N VAL A 21 -4.74 -2.75 3.39
CA VAL A 21 -4.37 -1.54 2.62
C VAL A 21 -4.65 -1.75 1.13
N PHE A 22 -4.23 -2.88 0.55
CA PHE A 22 -4.45 -3.15 -0.88
C PHE A 22 -5.93 -3.35 -1.21
N ILE A 23 -6.71 -4.06 -0.37
CA ILE A 23 -8.15 -4.24 -0.60
C ILE A 23 -8.88 -2.90 -0.55
N THR A 24 -8.63 -2.07 0.45
CA THR A 24 -9.27 -0.75 0.56
C THR A 24 -8.89 0.16 -0.59
N ALA A 25 -7.61 0.20 -0.98
CA ALA A 25 -7.16 0.95 -2.14
C ALA A 25 -7.80 0.46 -3.46
N ALA A 26 -7.93 -0.86 -3.63
CA ALA A 26 -8.58 -1.45 -4.80
C ALA A 26 -10.07 -1.08 -4.87
N VAL A 27 -10.80 -1.22 -3.76
CA VAL A 27 -12.24 -0.88 -3.69
C VAL A 27 -12.48 0.59 -4.03
N GLU A 28 -11.66 1.49 -3.52
CA GLU A 28 -11.76 2.93 -3.82
C GLU A 28 -11.49 3.22 -5.31
N LYS A 29 -10.46 2.61 -5.89
CA LYS A 29 -10.15 2.75 -7.31
C LYS A 29 -11.25 2.17 -8.21
N LEU A 30 -11.86 1.04 -7.83
CA LEU A 30 -13.00 0.46 -8.57
C LEU A 30 -14.22 1.39 -8.54
N ARG A 31 -14.45 2.10 -7.42
CA ARG A 31 -15.54 3.08 -7.30
C ARG A 31 -15.29 4.35 -8.10
N SER A 32 -14.05 4.72 -8.33
CA SER A 32 -13.63 5.98 -8.97
C SER A 32 -12.90 5.77 -10.30
N GLY A 33 -13.24 4.75 -11.06
CA GLY A 33 -12.51 4.29 -12.25
C GLY A 33 -12.16 5.39 -13.28
N ALA A 34 -13.09 6.27 -13.64
CA ALA A 34 -12.83 7.37 -14.58
C ALA A 34 -11.82 8.40 -14.04
N VAL A 35 -11.81 8.62 -12.73
CA VAL A 35 -10.84 9.52 -12.06
C VAL A 35 -9.45 8.87 -12.06
N LEU A 36 -9.37 7.55 -11.85
CA LEU A 36 -8.11 6.81 -11.84
C LEU A 36 -7.38 6.91 -13.19
N GLU A 37 -8.10 6.78 -14.30
CA GLU A 37 -7.51 6.93 -15.64
C GLU A 37 -6.86 8.32 -15.82
N GLY A 38 -7.56 9.37 -15.40
CA GLY A 38 -7.04 10.74 -15.39
C GLY A 38 -5.78 10.89 -14.52
N VAL A 39 -5.75 10.27 -13.34
CA VAL A 39 -4.58 10.27 -12.47
C VAL A 39 -3.41 9.58 -13.14
N VAL A 40 -3.58 8.37 -13.66
CA VAL A 40 -2.53 7.60 -14.36
C VAL A 40 -2.01 8.36 -15.58
N ALA A 41 -2.88 9.00 -16.36
CA ALA A 41 -2.50 9.84 -17.49
C ALA A 41 -1.65 11.05 -17.04
N ASN A 42 -2.02 11.68 -15.92
CA ASN A 42 -1.31 12.84 -15.37
C ASN A 42 0.10 12.52 -14.88
N TYR A 43 0.39 11.28 -14.51
CA TYR A 43 1.76 10.88 -14.14
C TYR A 43 2.74 10.95 -15.32
N ARG A 44 2.26 10.88 -16.58
CA ARG A 44 3.08 10.94 -17.81
C ARG A 44 4.29 10.01 -17.78
N ILE A 45 4.13 8.83 -17.24
CA ILE A 45 5.15 7.76 -17.20
C ILE A 45 4.85 6.73 -18.28
N LEU A 46 3.55 6.46 -18.51
CA LEU A 46 3.10 5.47 -19.47
C LEU A 46 2.81 6.13 -20.84
N PRO A 47 3.05 5.41 -21.94
CA PRO A 47 2.52 5.77 -23.26
C PRO A 47 0.99 5.86 -23.22
N ARG A 48 0.40 6.78 -24.00
CA ARG A 48 -1.06 7.03 -23.99
C ARG A 48 -1.91 5.77 -24.20
N GLY A 49 -1.46 4.84 -25.05
CA GLY A 49 -2.17 3.58 -25.31
C GLY A 49 -2.20 2.60 -24.14
N LEU A 50 -1.30 2.74 -23.15
CA LEU A 50 -1.25 1.88 -21.97
C LEU A 50 -1.99 2.46 -20.76
N VAL A 51 -2.42 3.72 -20.80
CA VAL A 51 -3.10 4.36 -19.66
C VAL A 51 -4.40 3.65 -19.33
N ALA A 52 -5.30 3.46 -20.30
CA ALA A 52 -6.60 2.82 -20.08
C ALA A 52 -6.47 1.36 -19.59
N PRO A 53 -5.69 0.47 -20.25
CA PRO A 53 -5.58 -0.90 -19.78
C PRO A 53 -4.89 -1.01 -18.40
N VAL A 54 -3.89 -0.19 -18.12
CA VAL A 54 -3.22 -0.21 -16.80
C VAL A 54 -4.16 0.30 -15.70
N SER A 55 -4.87 1.40 -15.91
CA SER A 55 -5.82 1.93 -14.94
C SER A 55 -6.99 0.96 -14.67
N ALA A 56 -7.43 0.20 -15.67
CA ALA A 56 -8.46 -0.81 -15.50
C ALA A 56 -7.95 -2.07 -14.77
N ALA A 57 -6.71 -2.52 -15.05
CA ALA A 57 -6.14 -3.73 -14.46
C ALA A 57 -5.64 -3.51 -13.02
N LEU A 58 -5.13 -2.32 -12.71
CA LEU A 58 -4.48 -2.03 -11.43
C LEU A 58 -5.34 -2.36 -10.20
N PRO A 59 -6.63 -1.95 -10.10
CA PRO A 59 -7.45 -2.28 -8.95
C PRO A 59 -7.66 -3.77 -8.75
N TRP A 60 -7.77 -4.54 -9.84
CA TRP A 60 -7.92 -5.99 -9.78
C TRP A 60 -6.65 -6.68 -9.28
N VAL A 61 -5.48 -6.22 -9.72
CA VAL A 61 -4.19 -6.71 -9.22
C VAL A 61 -4.07 -6.44 -7.72
N GLU A 62 -4.41 -5.23 -7.26
CA GLU A 62 -4.39 -4.86 -5.85
C GLU A 62 -5.39 -5.71 -5.03
N LEU A 63 -6.60 -5.96 -5.57
CA LEU A 63 -7.62 -6.74 -4.89
C LEU A 63 -7.18 -8.19 -4.70
N VAL A 64 -6.69 -8.84 -5.77
CA VAL A 64 -6.20 -10.22 -5.72
C VAL A 64 -5.00 -10.34 -4.78
N LEU A 65 -4.05 -9.39 -4.87
CA LEU A 65 -2.89 -9.35 -4.01
C LEU A 65 -3.28 -9.18 -2.53
N GLY A 66 -4.19 -8.26 -2.23
CA GLY A 66 -4.69 -8.06 -0.87
C GLY A 66 -5.38 -9.31 -0.31
N ALA A 67 -6.22 -9.97 -1.12
CA ALA A 67 -6.88 -11.22 -0.74
C ALA A 67 -5.87 -12.35 -0.46
N THR A 68 -4.86 -12.53 -1.32
CA THR A 68 -3.83 -13.57 -1.14
C THR A 68 -2.94 -13.32 0.09
N LEU A 69 -2.66 -12.06 0.41
CA LEU A 69 -1.95 -11.69 1.64
C LEU A 69 -2.79 -12.04 2.89
N LEU A 70 -4.10 -11.78 2.88
CA LEU A 70 -5.00 -12.10 4.01
C LEU A 70 -5.24 -13.60 4.18
N MET A 71 -5.19 -14.38 3.11
CA MET A 71 -5.30 -15.84 3.18
C MET A 71 -4.09 -16.48 3.88
N LEU A 72 -3.04 -15.70 4.18
CA LEU A 72 -1.81 -16.15 4.83
C LEU A 72 -1.17 -17.37 4.16
N VAL A 73 -1.35 -17.49 2.84
CA VAL A 73 -0.77 -18.60 2.07
C VAL A 73 0.73 -18.66 2.33
N PRO A 74 1.29 -19.82 2.73
CA PRO A 74 2.71 -19.99 2.98
C PRO A 74 3.47 -19.97 1.65
N SER A 75 3.70 -18.78 1.12
CA SER A 75 4.36 -18.53 -0.15
C SER A 75 5.05 -17.17 -0.12
N ILE A 76 6.23 -17.10 -0.73
CA ILE A 76 7.02 -15.88 -0.89
C ILE A 76 6.38 -14.91 -1.90
N TRP A 77 5.58 -15.41 -2.86
CA TRP A 77 5.09 -14.60 -3.98
C TRP A 77 4.18 -13.44 -3.57
N PRO A 78 3.14 -13.60 -2.70
CA PRO A 78 2.29 -12.47 -2.34
C PRO A 78 3.06 -11.31 -1.70
N PRO A 79 3.94 -11.52 -0.68
CA PRO A 79 4.71 -10.41 -0.13
C PRO A 79 5.71 -9.83 -1.13
N ALA A 80 6.37 -10.65 -1.96
CA ALA A 80 7.31 -10.17 -2.96
C ALA A 80 6.64 -9.28 -4.01
N VAL A 81 5.47 -9.68 -4.53
CA VAL A 81 4.67 -8.88 -5.47
C VAL A 81 4.17 -7.60 -4.80
N GLY A 82 3.77 -7.66 -3.52
CA GLY A 82 3.37 -6.49 -2.74
C GLY A 82 4.49 -5.46 -2.60
N ILE A 83 5.69 -5.92 -2.27
CA ILE A 83 6.89 -5.08 -2.20
C ILE A 83 7.18 -4.43 -3.56
N ALA A 84 7.17 -5.23 -4.64
CA ALA A 84 7.42 -4.74 -5.99
C ALA A 84 6.40 -3.64 -6.39
N LEU A 85 5.11 -3.85 -6.11
CA LEU A 85 4.06 -2.89 -6.42
C LEU A 85 4.22 -1.58 -5.63
N LEU A 86 4.53 -1.67 -4.33
CA LEU A 86 4.80 -0.49 -3.50
C LEU A 86 6.04 0.29 -3.98
N CYS A 87 7.09 -0.43 -4.41
CA CYS A 87 8.28 0.19 -4.99
C CYS A 87 7.98 0.90 -6.32
N ILE A 88 7.15 0.29 -7.18
CA ILE A 88 6.69 0.92 -8.43
C ILE A 88 5.92 2.21 -8.13
N PHE A 89 5.01 2.21 -7.15
CA PHE A 89 4.27 3.40 -6.75
C PHE A 89 5.20 4.48 -6.16
N ALA A 90 6.13 4.10 -5.27
CA ALA A 90 7.11 5.03 -4.71
C ALA A 90 7.99 5.65 -5.80
N TRP A 91 8.45 4.84 -6.75
CA TRP A 91 9.23 5.31 -7.90
C TRP A 91 8.43 6.28 -8.76
N ALA A 92 7.20 5.94 -9.12
CA ALA A 92 6.34 6.79 -9.94
C ALA A 92 6.07 8.15 -9.28
N MET A 93 5.81 8.17 -7.97
CA MET A 93 5.66 9.41 -7.21
C MET A 93 6.96 10.22 -7.17
N SER A 94 8.10 9.58 -6.90
CA SER A 94 9.41 10.23 -6.83
C SER A 94 9.79 10.90 -8.14
N VAL A 95 9.58 10.23 -9.27
CA VAL A 95 9.84 10.79 -10.61
C VAL A 95 9.04 12.07 -10.84
N ASN A 96 7.76 12.11 -10.43
CA ASN A 96 6.93 13.30 -10.61
C ASN A 96 7.32 14.43 -9.64
N LEU A 97 7.71 14.11 -8.41
CA LEU A 97 8.22 15.08 -7.44
C LEU A 97 9.53 15.72 -7.94
N TRP A 98 10.46 14.92 -8.47
CA TRP A 98 11.71 15.47 -9.07
C TRP A 98 11.45 16.33 -10.31
N ARG A 99 10.37 16.08 -11.05
CA ARG A 99 9.91 16.93 -12.15
C ARG A 99 9.18 18.20 -11.68
N GLY A 100 9.10 18.47 -10.38
CA GLY A 100 8.41 19.64 -9.81
C GLY A 100 6.87 19.57 -9.90
N ARG A 101 6.29 18.40 -10.15
CA ARG A 101 4.86 18.20 -10.38
C ARG A 101 4.12 17.77 -9.12
N SER A 102 4.30 18.53 -8.04
CA SER A 102 3.68 18.24 -6.72
C SER A 102 2.16 18.46 -6.67
N HIS A 103 1.58 19.18 -7.64
CA HIS A 103 0.14 19.50 -7.71
C HIS A 103 -0.74 18.35 -8.25
N ILE A 104 -0.14 17.21 -8.59
CA ILE A 104 -0.86 16.03 -9.10
C ILE A 104 -1.40 15.23 -7.91
N ASP A 105 -2.62 14.66 -8.05
CA ASP A 105 -3.17 13.73 -7.06
C ASP A 105 -2.38 12.42 -7.04
N CYS A 106 -2.13 11.87 -5.85
CA CYS A 106 -1.37 10.62 -5.73
C CYS A 106 -2.13 9.37 -6.22
N GLY A 107 -3.46 9.43 -6.31
CA GLY A 107 -4.30 8.32 -6.71
C GLY A 107 -4.33 7.13 -5.73
N CYS A 108 -3.73 7.30 -4.55
CA CYS A 108 -3.55 6.21 -3.59
C CYS A 108 -4.72 6.04 -2.64
N HIS A 109 -5.55 7.07 -2.41
CA HIS A 109 -6.64 7.01 -1.42
C HIS A 109 -7.67 8.11 -1.63
N GLN A 110 -8.96 7.75 -1.44
CA GLN A 110 -10.16 8.60 -1.34
C GLN A 110 -10.42 9.60 -2.46
N ALA A 111 -11.45 9.29 -3.26
CA ALA A 111 -12.03 10.22 -4.24
C ALA A 111 -12.55 11.55 -3.62
N THR A 112 -12.72 11.60 -2.29
CA THR A 112 -13.23 12.75 -1.54
C THR A 112 -12.15 13.70 -1.04
N MET A 113 -10.89 13.23 -0.88
CA MET A 113 -9.78 14.07 -0.41
C MET A 113 -8.61 13.98 -1.38
N ARG A 114 -8.45 15.01 -2.22
CA ARG A 114 -7.31 15.15 -3.12
C ARG A 114 -6.03 15.30 -2.30
N GLN A 115 -5.21 14.25 -2.26
CA GLN A 115 -3.87 14.30 -1.69
C GLN A 115 -2.86 14.66 -2.77
N THR A 116 -2.32 15.87 -2.68
CA THR A 116 -1.22 16.32 -3.53
C THR A 116 0.04 15.49 -3.27
N LEU A 117 0.82 15.24 -4.33
CA LEU A 117 2.08 14.50 -4.24
C LEU A 117 3.06 15.19 -3.30
N ARG A 118 3.58 14.42 -2.32
CA ARG A 118 4.57 14.88 -1.33
C ARG A 118 5.57 13.76 -1.03
N TRP A 119 6.75 14.13 -0.59
CA TRP A 119 7.79 13.18 -0.16
C TRP A 119 7.33 12.29 0.99
N SER A 120 6.44 12.77 1.86
CA SER A 120 5.85 11.96 2.93
C SER A 120 5.12 10.71 2.41
N LEU A 121 4.48 10.77 1.23
CA LEU A 121 3.84 9.62 0.60
C LEU A 121 4.84 8.57 0.10
N VAL A 122 5.98 9.03 -0.39
CA VAL A 122 7.09 8.14 -0.80
C VAL A 122 7.66 7.44 0.43
N ILE A 123 7.95 8.18 1.50
CA ILE A 123 8.44 7.62 2.77
C ILE A 123 7.43 6.63 3.35
N ARG A 124 6.13 6.93 3.30
CA ARG A 124 5.07 6.02 3.71
C ARG A 124 5.13 4.68 2.96
N ASN A 125 5.29 4.69 1.63
CA ASN A 125 5.40 3.44 0.88
C ASN A 125 6.66 2.64 1.27
N PHE A 126 7.79 3.28 1.53
CA PHE A 126 8.97 2.61 2.05
C PHE A 126 8.72 2.01 3.43
N GLY A 127 8.00 2.70 4.31
CA GLY A 127 7.58 2.15 5.61
C GLY A 127 6.71 0.89 5.45
N LEU A 128 5.78 0.88 4.49
CA LEU A 128 4.95 -0.28 4.18
C LEU A 128 5.79 -1.43 3.58
N VAL A 129 6.79 -1.13 2.76
CA VAL A 129 7.75 -2.15 2.27
C VAL A 129 8.49 -2.79 3.44
N LEU A 130 9.06 -1.99 4.35
CA LEU A 130 9.78 -2.50 5.52
C LEU A 130 8.89 -3.38 6.41
N LEU A 131 7.61 -3.03 6.55
CA LEU A 131 6.64 -3.82 7.30
C LEU A 131 6.37 -5.19 6.65
N LEU A 132 6.49 -5.31 5.32
CA LEU A 132 6.23 -6.55 4.59
C LEU A 132 7.48 -7.45 4.45
N VAL A 133 8.70 -6.92 4.65
CA VAL A 133 9.95 -7.70 4.55
C VAL A 133 9.96 -8.94 5.45
N PRO A 134 9.50 -8.89 6.73
CA PRO A 134 9.46 -10.08 7.60
C PRO A 134 8.53 -11.19 7.10
N ALA A 135 7.66 -10.90 6.13
CA ALA A 135 6.76 -11.89 5.53
C ALA A 135 7.39 -12.68 4.36
N LEU A 136 8.59 -12.33 3.91
CA LEU A 136 9.30 -13.00 2.82
C LEU A 136 9.78 -14.41 3.17
N PRO A 137 10.36 -14.67 4.36
CA PRO A 137 10.74 -16.01 4.73
C PRO A 137 9.50 -16.89 4.91
N GLU A 138 9.51 -18.08 4.35
CA GLU A 138 8.50 -19.10 4.62
C GLU A 138 8.69 -19.61 6.04
N ALA A 139 7.80 -19.21 6.95
CA ALA A 139 7.87 -19.67 8.33
C ALA A 139 7.23 -21.06 8.46
N SER A 140 7.99 -22.00 8.94
CA SER A 140 7.58 -23.40 9.14
C SER A 140 6.67 -23.59 10.37
N THR A 141 6.50 -22.60 11.21
CA THR A 141 5.74 -22.66 12.46
C THR A 141 4.42 -21.91 12.33
N SER A 142 3.34 -22.63 12.14
CA SER A 142 1.97 -22.09 12.17
C SER A 142 1.24 -22.52 13.45
N SER A 143 1.57 -21.90 14.60
CA SER A 143 0.74 -22.06 15.78
C SER A 143 -0.41 -21.04 15.75
N LEU A 144 -1.64 -21.54 15.96
CA LEU A 144 -2.86 -20.71 15.95
C LEU A 144 -2.75 -19.45 16.84
N PRO A 145 -2.19 -19.51 18.09
CA PRO A 145 -2.05 -18.32 18.91
C PRO A 145 -1.10 -17.27 18.31
N LEU A 146 -0.02 -17.65 17.64
CA LEU A 146 0.89 -16.69 16.99
C LEU A 146 0.23 -16.02 15.79
N ILE A 147 -0.58 -16.75 15.02
CA ILE A 147 -1.39 -16.19 13.92
C ILE A 147 -2.38 -15.15 14.48
N ALA A 148 -3.05 -15.48 15.58
CA ALA A 148 -4.02 -14.58 16.21
C ALA A 148 -3.35 -13.28 16.70
N VAL A 149 -2.21 -13.38 17.37
CA VAL A 149 -1.43 -12.20 17.83
C VAL A 149 -0.97 -11.37 16.65
N GLY A 150 -0.37 -11.98 15.63
CA GLY A 150 0.07 -11.29 14.43
C GLY A 150 -1.08 -10.64 13.65
N GLY A 151 -2.21 -11.32 13.56
CA GLY A 151 -3.43 -10.82 12.93
C GLY A 151 -4.01 -9.59 13.63
N LEU A 152 -4.15 -9.65 14.97
CA LEU A 152 -4.59 -8.50 15.77
C LEU A 152 -3.62 -7.33 15.67
N ALA A 153 -2.31 -7.59 15.76
CA ALA A 153 -1.30 -6.55 15.57
C ALA A 153 -1.37 -5.91 14.17
N GLY A 154 -1.59 -6.73 13.12
CA GLY A 154 -1.75 -6.24 11.75
C GLY A 154 -2.99 -5.38 11.57
N ALA A 155 -4.13 -5.79 12.13
CA ALA A 155 -5.37 -5.00 12.09
C ALA A 155 -5.21 -3.67 12.85
N THR A 156 -4.57 -3.69 14.01
CA THR A 156 -4.28 -2.47 14.79
C THR A 156 -3.35 -1.53 14.02
N THR A 157 -2.29 -2.07 13.41
CA THR A 157 -1.36 -1.28 12.57
C THR A 157 -2.08 -0.65 11.38
N TYR A 158 -3.01 -1.38 10.75
CA TYR A 158 -3.85 -0.84 9.68
C TYR A 158 -4.75 0.30 10.16
N LEU A 159 -5.40 0.18 11.33
CA LEU A 159 -6.20 1.25 11.89
C LEU A 159 -5.36 2.51 12.19
N LEU A 160 -4.17 2.34 12.76
CA LEU A 160 -3.23 3.44 12.98
C LEU A 160 -2.81 4.09 11.64
N TYR A 161 -2.57 3.28 10.62
CA TYR A 161 -2.29 3.77 9.27
C TYR A 161 -3.44 4.63 8.74
N LEU A 162 -4.70 4.20 8.89
CA LEU A 162 -5.86 4.98 8.46
C LEU A 162 -5.97 6.32 9.21
N VAL A 163 -5.82 6.30 10.53
CA VAL A 163 -5.83 7.52 11.36
C VAL A 163 -4.74 8.48 10.91
N PHE A 164 -3.49 7.98 10.77
CA PHE A 164 -2.38 8.80 10.33
C PHE A 164 -2.62 9.38 8.93
N ASN A 165 -3.11 8.56 8.00
CA ASN A 165 -3.39 9.00 6.63
C ASN A 165 -4.49 10.08 6.58
N THR A 166 -5.53 9.95 7.42
CA THR A 166 -6.61 10.94 7.54
C THR A 166 -6.09 12.23 8.15
N LEU A 167 -5.31 12.18 9.23
CA LEU A 167 -4.70 13.36 9.85
C LEU A 167 -3.76 14.09 8.89
N ALA A 168 -2.93 13.34 8.15
CA ALA A 168 -2.02 13.90 7.15
C ALA A 168 -2.73 14.57 5.96
N SER A 169 -4.01 14.27 5.72
CA SER A 169 -4.83 14.90 4.69
C SER A 169 -5.48 16.22 5.12
N LEU A 170 -5.51 16.54 6.43
CA LEU A 170 -6.09 17.77 6.95
C LEU A 170 -5.26 19.00 6.56
N PRO A 171 -5.90 20.11 6.13
CA PRO A 171 -5.20 21.31 5.64
C PRO A 171 -4.28 21.96 6.68
N ASP A 172 -4.67 21.95 7.95
CA ASP A 172 -3.94 22.62 9.04
C ASP A 172 -2.70 21.85 9.50
N PHE A 173 -2.72 20.53 9.46
CA PHE A 173 -1.55 19.69 9.75
C PHE A 173 -0.41 19.95 8.76
N ASN A 174 -0.73 20.38 7.56
CA ASN A 174 0.21 20.66 6.49
C ASN A 174 0.97 22.00 6.65
N ARG A 175 0.50 22.93 7.46
CA ARG A 175 1.16 24.23 7.73
C ARG A 175 2.23 24.13 8.81
N THR A 176 2.15 23.12 9.69
CA THR A 176 3.07 22.93 10.82
C THR A 176 4.32 22.11 10.50
N VAL A 177 4.35 21.40 9.36
CA VAL A 177 5.42 20.46 8.97
C VAL A 177 6.16 20.91 7.68
N ALA A 178 5.83 22.06 7.15
CA ALA A 178 6.52 22.72 6.03
C ALA A 178 7.41 23.86 6.55
#